data_fb2db741e1b72f99cd663fe42f1873a7
#
_entry.id   fb2db741e1b72f99cd663fe42f1873a7
#
_cell.length_a   1.000
_cell.length_b   1.000
_cell.length_c   1.000
_cell.angle_alpha   90.00
_cell.angle_beta   90.00
_cell.angle_gamma   90.00
#
_symmetry.space_group_name_H-M   'P 1'
#
loop_
_entity.id
_entity.type
_entity.pdbx_description
1 polymer ?
#
loop_
_entity_poly.entity_id
_entity_poly.type
_entity_poly.pdbx_seq_one_letter_code
_entity_poly.pdbx_strand_id
1 'polypeptide(L)'
;IAEGMLSLGLGLDDMERQERIGQLLERVQLSRDLGQRYPHEFSGGQLQRVAIARALAVEPELIICDEPTSALDVSIRAEVLQLLQQLQREFGVSYLFITHDLSIIPSLAHHVGVMQRGKIVEQGSAQQILTAPRHPYTQALLASVPRIDRA
;
A
#
# COMPACT_ATOMS: atom_id res chain seq x y z
N ILE A 1 5.90 4.33 14.92
CA ILE A 1 5.64 5.64 14.26
C ILE A 1 6.62 6.68 14.79
N ALA A 2 6.72 6.90 16.10
CA ALA A 2 7.61 7.88 16.72
C ALA A 2 9.08 7.73 16.31
N GLU A 3 9.57 6.52 16.24
CA GLU A 3 10.97 6.22 15.89
C GLU A 3 11.37 6.77 14.51
N GLY A 4 10.48 6.64 13.51
CA GLY A 4 10.70 7.21 12.18
C GLY A 4 10.82 8.74 12.21
N MET A 5 9.97 9.40 12.98
CA MET A 5 10.02 10.86 13.16
C MET A 5 11.32 11.31 13.82
N LEU A 6 11.76 10.58 14.86
CA LEU A 6 13.02 10.87 15.56
C LEU A 6 14.24 10.66 14.67
N SER A 7 14.27 9.54 13.91
CA SER A 7 15.40 9.19 13.04
C SER A 7 15.65 10.23 11.95
N LEU A 8 14.60 10.90 11.48
CA LEU A 8 14.67 11.92 10.43
C LEU A 8 14.77 13.34 10.99
N GLY A 9 14.88 13.49 12.31
CA GLY A 9 15.14 14.78 12.93
C GLY A 9 14.02 15.82 12.72
N LEU A 10 12.74 15.40 12.76
CA LEU A 10 11.61 16.30 12.53
C LEU A 10 11.45 17.39 13.62
N GLY A 11 12.35 17.43 14.62
CA GLY A 11 12.44 18.53 15.59
C GLY A 11 11.24 18.70 16.54
N LEU A 12 10.29 17.76 16.55
CA LEU A 12 9.08 17.81 17.36
C LEU A 12 9.39 17.53 18.84
N ASP A 13 8.77 18.29 19.74
CA ASP A 13 8.75 17.92 21.15
C ASP A 13 7.87 16.68 21.40
N ASP A 14 7.87 16.16 22.64
CA ASP A 14 7.14 14.93 22.97
C ASP A 14 5.62 15.10 22.80
N MET A 15 5.07 16.28 23.11
CA MET A 15 3.64 16.55 23.00
C MET A 15 3.20 16.69 21.54
N GLU A 16 3.94 17.43 20.74
CA GLU A 16 3.71 17.58 19.30
C GLU A 16 3.79 16.23 18.59
N ARG A 17 4.76 15.40 18.96
CA ARG A 17 4.92 14.05 18.40
C ARG A 17 3.74 13.14 18.73
N GLN A 18 3.25 13.16 19.97
CA GLN A 18 2.07 12.39 20.37
C GLN A 18 0.81 12.85 19.65
N GLU A 19 0.60 14.15 19.53
CA GLU A 19 -0.54 14.69 18.77
C GLU A 19 -0.48 14.25 17.29
N ARG A 20 0.70 14.34 16.67
CA ARG A 20 0.89 13.90 15.28
C ARG A 20 0.67 12.40 15.08
N ILE A 21 1.11 11.57 16.03
CA ILE A 21 0.83 10.13 16.00
C ILE A 21 -0.68 9.88 16.08
N GLY A 22 -1.39 10.57 16.99
CA GLY A 22 -2.83 10.48 17.10
C GLY A 22 -3.55 10.83 15.79
N GLN A 23 -3.17 11.94 15.15
CA GLN A 23 -3.71 12.35 13.86
C GLN A 23 -3.44 11.32 12.75
N LEU A 24 -2.23 10.76 12.70
CA LEU A 24 -1.88 9.72 11.71
C LEU A 24 -2.69 8.44 11.91
N LEU A 25 -2.92 8.03 13.16
CA LEU A 25 -3.77 6.87 13.45
C LEU A 25 -5.21 7.10 12.96
N GLU A 26 -5.78 8.28 13.21
CA GLU A 26 -7.13 8.63 12.70
C GLU A 26 -7.19 8.60 11.17
N ARG A 27 -6.17 9.10 10.48
CA ARG A 27 -6.10 9.08 9.02
C ARG A 27 -6.06 7.69 8.42
N VAL A 28 -5.47 6.73 9.15
CA VAL A 28 -5.53 5.33 8.77
C VAL A 28 -6.71 4.59 9.39
N GLN A 29 -7.72 5.33 9.86
CA GLN A 29 -8.97 4.80 10.42
C GLN A 29 -8.75 3.94 11.67
N LEU A 30 -7.80 4.32 12.51
CA LEU A 30 -7.54 3.74 13.82
C LEU A 30 -7.81 4.77 14.92
N SER A 31 -8.27 4.30 16.08
CA SER A 31 -8.42 5.16 17.27
C SER A 31 -7.07 5.62 17.81
N ARG A 32 -6.99 6.86 18.29
CA ARG A 32 -5.80 7.44 18.94
C ARG A 32 -5.28 6.59 20.10
N ASP A 33 -6.20 5.98 20.87
CA ASP A 33 -5.86 5.16 22.05
C ASP A 33 -4.98 3.97 21.69
N LEU A 34 -5.01 3.52 20.43
CA LEU A 34 -4.16 2.43 19.95
C LEU A 34 -2.68 2.79 19.91
N GLY A 35 -2.34 4.09 19.99
CA GLY A 35 -0.95 4.56 20.06
C GLY A 35 -0.18 4.06 21.30
N GLN A 36 -0.88 3.60 22.34
CA GLN A 36 -0.29 3.07 23.58
C GLN A 36 -0.14 1.54 23.58
N ARG A 37 -0.64 0.85 22.54
CA ARG A 37 -0.64 -0.62 22.48
C ARG A 37 0.64 -1.18 21.86
N TYR A 38 0.91 -2.42 22.25
CA TYR A 38 2.01 -3.20 21.68
C TYR A 38 1.59 -3.92 20.39
N PRO A 39 2.52 -4.22 19.47
CA PRO A 39 2.20 -4.85 18.18
C PRO A 39 1.38 -6.14 18.26
N HIS A 40 1.60 -6.96 19.29
CA HIS A 40 0.89 -8.23 19.49
C HIS A 40 -0.59 -8.08 19.89
N GLU A 41 -1.03 -6.86 20.22
CA GLU A 41 -2.42 -6.55 20.59
C GLU A 41 -3.26 -6.10 19.37
N PHE A 42 -2.66 -6.08 18.17
CA PHE A 42 -3.33 -5.65 16.95
C PHE A 42 -3.71 -6.82 16.06
N SER A 43 -4.82 -6.68 15.32
CA SER A 43 -5.12 -7.57 14.20
C SER A 43 -4.15 -7.32 13.03
N GLY A 44 -4.06 -8.27 12.08
CA GLY A 44 -3.21 -8.11 10.89
C GLY A 44 -3.54 -6.85 10.08
N GLY A 45 -4.83 -6.56 9.87
CA GLY A 45 -5.27 -5.34 9.19
C GLY A 45 -4.94 -4.05 9.96
N GLN A 46 -5.02 -4.08 11.28
CA GLN A 46 -4.61 -2.95 12.12
C GLN A 46 -3.09 -2.74 12.06
N LEU A 47 -2.29 -3.81 12.10
CA LEU A 47 -0.83 -3.71 11.93
C LEU A 47 -0.46 -3.10 10.58
N GLN A 48 -1.16 -3.50 9.51
CA GLN A 48 -0.94 -2.91 8.19
C GLN A 48 -1.26 -1.42 8.16
N ARG A 49 -2.36 -1.00 8.78
CA ARG A 49 -2.72 0.43 8.91
C ARG A 49 -1.69 1.21 9.72
N VAL A 50 -1.15 0.63 10.80
CA VAL A 50 -0.04 1.23 11.58
C VAL A 50 1.23 1.33 10.73
N ALA A 51 1.55 0.35 9.90
CA ALA A 51 2.69 0.39 9.00
C ALA A 51 2.55 1.53 7.96
N ILE A 52 1.35 1.73 7.43
CA ILE A 52 1.02 2.85 6.53
C ILE A 52 1.18 4.20 7.26
N ALA A 53 0.62 4.33 8.47
CA ALA A 53 0.77 5.53 9.29
C ALA A 53 2.23 5.86 9.58
N ARG A 54 3.05 4.84 9.86
CA ARG A 54 4.49 4.98 10.06
C ARG A 54 5.19 5.51 8.82
N ALA A 55 4.84 5.00 7.63
CA ALA A 55 5.41 5.46 6.38
C ALA A 55 5.03 6.93 6.09
N LEU A 56 3.79 7.33 6.37
CA LEU A 56 3.31 8.70 6.18
C LEU A 56 3.87 9.70 7.19
N ALA A 57 4.35 9.22 8.34
CA ALA A 57 4.81 10.08 9.43
C ALA A 57 5.95 11.03 9.04
N VAL A 58 6.69 10.67 8.02
CA VAL A 58 7.87 11.40 7.50
C VAL A 58 7.56 12.20 6.22
N GLU A 59 6.29 12.33 5.86
CA GLU A 59 5.82 13.09 4.69
C GLU A 59 6.53 12.71 3.38
N PRO A 60 6.55 11.43 3.00
CA PRO A 60 7.30 10.99 1.83
C PRO A 60 6.60 11.40 0.53
N GLU A 61 7.37 11.65 -0.52
CA GLU A 61 6.86 11.79 -1.89
C GLU A 61 6.54 10.43 -2.53
N LEU A 62 7.24 9.36 -2.10
CA LEU A 62 7.10 8.00 -2.60
C LEU A 62 7.08 6.99 -1.46
N ILE A 63 6.11 6.08 -1.48
CA ILE A 63 6.05 4.92 -0.58
C ILE A 63 6.21 3.64 -1.40
N ILE A 64 7.15 2.79 -0.99
CA ILE A 64 7.33 1.46 -1.56
C ILE A 64 6.48 0.47 -0.75
N CYS A 65 5.53 -0.16 -1.43
CA CYS A 65 4.61 -1.15 -0.87
C CYS A 65 5.00 -2.53 -1.39
N ASP A 66 5.77 -3.27 -0.61
CA ASP A 66 6.18 -4.63 -0.95
C ASP A 66 5.18 -5.64 -0.37
N GLU A 67 4.39 -6.24 -1.25
CA GLU A 67 3.29 -7.17 -0.92
C GLU A 67 2.37 -6.71 0.24
N PRO A 68 1.87 -5.47 0.24
CA PRO A 68 1.27 -4.86 1.42
C PRO A 68 -0.05 -5.52 1.86
N THR A 69 -0.60 -6.42 1.07
CA THR A 69 -1.89 -7.07 1.35
C THR A 69 -1.84 -8.60 1.28
N SER A 70 -0.67 -9.21 1.10
CA SER A 70 -0.52 -10.66 0.89
C SER A 70 -0.98 -11.51 2.08
N ALA A 71 -0.79 -11.01 3.30
CA ALA A 71 -1.16 -11.70 4.55
C ALA A 71 -2.56 -11.35 5.07
N LEU A 72 -3.39 -10.64 4.28
CA LEU A 72 -4.70 -10.15 4.71
C LEU A 72 -5.83 -10.95 4.04
N ASP A 73 -6.94 -11.10 4.78
CA ASP A 73 -8.19 -11.63 4.25
C ASP A 73 -8.74 -10.74 3.13
N VAL A 74 -9.56 -11.30 2.25
CA VAL A 74 -10.08 -10.61 1.05
C VAL A 74 -10.82 -9.30 1.40
N SER A 75 -11.64 -9.30 2.44
CA SER A 75 -12.37 -8.10 2.88
C SER A 75 -11.43 -7.01 3.41
N ILE A 76 -10.51 -7.38 4.29
CA ILE A 76 -9.51 -6.46 4.86
C ILE A 76 -8.57 -5.92 3.79
N ARG A 77 -8.20 -6.75 2.81
CA ARG A 77 -7.40 -6.33 1.65
C ARG A 77 -8.08 -5.19 0.89
N ALA A 78 -9.38 -5.33 0.59
CA ALA A 78 -10.13 -4.30 -0.12
C ALA A 78 -10.17 -2.97 0.66
N GLU A 79 -10.37 -3.04 1.99
CA GLU A 79 -10.35 -1.84 2.85
C GLU A 79 -8.98 -1.15 2.85
N VAL A 80 -7.87 -1.91 2.94
CA VAL A 80 -6.51 -1.34 2.92
C VAL A 80 -6.20 -0.70 1.57
N LEU A 81 -6.63 -1.30 0.45
CA LEU A 81 -6.46 -0.72 -0.88
C LEU A 81 -7.26 0.58 -1.04
N GLN A 82 -8.49 0.63 -0.55
CA GLN A 82 -9.30 1.86 -0.54
C GLN A 82 -8.64 2.95 0.31
N LEU A 83 -8.11 2.59 1.48
CA LEU A 83 -7.39 3.52 2.34
C LEU A 83 -6.17 4.12 1.60
N LEU A 84 -5.36 3.29 0.94
CA LEU A 84 -4.19 3.76 0.17
C LEU A 84 -4.59 4.71 -0.95
N GLN A 85 -5.68 4.45 -1.67
CA GLN A 85 -6.22 5.36 -2.68
C GLN A 85 -6.69 6.70 -2.08
N GLN A 86 -7.33 6.65 -0.91
CA GLN A 86 -7.75 7.85 -0.19
C GLN A 86 -6.54 8.70 0.19
N LEU A 87 -5.54 8.07 0.82
CA LEU A 87 -4.31 8.74 1.25
C LEU A 87 -3.51 9.32 0.07
N GLN A 88 -3.50 8.63 -1.08
CA GLN A 88 -2.89 9.16 -2.30
C GLN A 88 -3.54 10.47 -2.75
N ARG A 89 -4.87 10.53 -2.74
CA ARG A 89 -5.60 11.74 -3.11
C ARG A 89 -5.41 12.88 -2.11
N GLU A 90 -5.31 12.54 -0.83
CA GLU A 90 -5.19 13.51 0.25
C GLU A 90 -3.78 14.10 0.37
N PHE A 91 -2.76 13.26 0.25
CA PHE A 91 -1.36 13.67 0.45
C PHE A 91 -0.56 13.85 -0.84
N GLY A 92 -1.11 13.46 -1.99
CA GLY A 92 -0.38 13.51 -3.27
C GLY A 92 0.80 12.53 -3.36
N VAL A 93 0.88 11.55 -2.45
CA VAL A 93 1.98 10.59 -2.39
C VAL A 93 1.93 9.62 -3.57
N SER A 94 3.10 9.28 -4.11
CA SER A 94 3.24 8.24 -5.13
C SER A 94 3.46 6.88 -4.48
N TYR A 95 2.96 5.80 -5.12
CA TYR A 95 3.22 4.44 -4.68
C TYR A 95 4.00 3.65 -5.72
N LEU A 96 5.00 2.90 -5.25
CA LEU A 96 5.57 1.77 -5.98
C LEU A 96 5.06 0.48 -5.35
N PHE A 97 4.10 -0.16 -6.02
CA PHE A 97 3.52 -1.43 -5.57
C PHE A 97 4.29 -2.62 -6.14
N ILE A 98 4.73 -3.53 -5.27
CA ILE A 98 5.26 -4.83 -5.65
C ILE A 98 4.22 -5.87 -5.22
N THR A 99 3.72 -6.66 -6.16
CA THR A 99 2.66 -7.64 -5.90
C THR A 99 2.67 -8.76 -6.93
N HIS A 100 2.21 -9.92 -6.52
CA HIS A 100 1.84 -11.03 -7.41
C HIS A 100 0.32 -11.09 -7.67
N ASP A 101 -0.48 -10.26 -6.99
CA ASP A 101 -1.92 -10.23 -7.16
C ASP A 101 -2.32 -9.23 -8.26
N LEU A 102 -2.59 -9.76 -9.45
CA LEU A 102 -2.98 -8.95 -10.60
C LEU A 102 -4.38 -8.31 -10.46
N SER A 103 -5.22 -8.81 -9.54
CA SER A 103 -6.58 -8.30 -9.34
C SER A 103 -6.62 -6.86 -8.83
N ILE A 104 -5.56 -6.40 -8.20
CA ILE A 104 -5.47 -5.03 -7.66
C ILE A 104 -5.08 -3.99 -8.72
N ILE A 105 -4.46 -4.42 -9.83
CA ILE A 105 -3.93 -3.52 -10.86
C ILE A 105 -4.99 -2.56 -11.41
N PRO A 106 -6.21 -3.01 -11.79
CA PRO A 106 -7.23 -2.14 -12.38
C PRO A 106 -7.67 -1.00 -11.45
N SER A 107 -7.58 -1.22 -10.15
CA SER A 107 -8.06 -0.26 -9.15
C SER A 107 -6.98 0.71 -8.67
N LEU A 108 -5.71 0.35 -8.79
CA LEU A 108 -4.62 1.08 -8.12
C LEU A 108 -3.55 1.60 -9.08
N ALA A 109 -3.19 0.84 -10.12
CA ALA A 109 -2.02 1.12 -10.92
C ALA A 109 -2.32 2.00 -12.14
N HIS A 110 -1.48 3.00 -12.39
CA HIS A 110 -1.46 3.78 -13.64
C HIS A 110 -0.51 3.14 -14.65
N HIS A 111 0.67 2.70 -14.17
CA HIS A 111 1.71 2.02 -14.94
C HIS A 111 2.07 0.69 -14.30
N VAL A 112 2.42 -0.28 -15.11
CA VAL A 112 2.79 -1.64 -14.68
C VAL A 112 4.10 -2.03 -15.32
N GLY A 113 5.01 -2.58 -14.52
CA GLY A 113 6.20 -3.29 -14.96
C GLY A 113 6.07 -4.78 -14.62
N VAL A 114 6.12 -5.65 -15.60
CA VAL A 114 6.10 -7.11 -15.40
C VAL A 114 7.53 -7.60 -15.28
N MET A 115 7.85 -8.23 -14.15
CA MET A 115 9.18 -8.72 -13.85
C MET A 115 9.24 -10.25 -13.97
N GLN A 116 10.27 -10.77 -14.63
CA GLN A 116 10.59 -12.19 -14.70
C GLN A 116 12.09 -12.41 -14.49
N ARG A 117 12.46 -13.28 -13.55
CA ARG A 117 13.86 -13.62 -13.23
C ARG A 117 14.76 -12.40 -13.03
N GLY A 118 14.26 -11.41 -12.27
CA GLY A 118 15.00 -10.19 -11.93
C GLY A 118 15.09 -9.13 -13.05
N LYS A 119 14.37 -9.32 -14.18
CA LYS A 119 14.36 -8.38 -15.31
C LYS A 119 12.94 -7.92 -15.61
N ILE A 120 12.76 -6.63 -15.92
CA ILE A 120 11.50 -6.13 -16.48
C ILE A 120 11.40 -6.63 -17.92
N VAL A 121 10.40 -7.47 -18.20
CA VAL A 121 10.17 -8.09 -19.52
C VAL A 121 9.12 -7.34 -20.33
N GLU A 122 8.23 -6.62 -19.65
CA GLU A 122 7.21 -5.75 -20.28
C GLU A 122 6.86 -4.61 -19.34
N GLN A 123 6.56 -3.43 -19.90
CA GLN A 123 6.07 -2.29 -19.14
C GLN A 123 5.13 -1.44 -20.00
N GLY A 124 4.17 -0.78 -19.36
CA GLY A 124 3.21 0.09 -20.04
C GLY A 124 2.11 0.60 -19.11
N SER A 125 1.11 1.26 -19.67
CA SER A 125 -0.08 1.61 -18.89
C SER A 125 -0.79 0.35 -18.37
N ALA A 126 -1.45 0.45 -17.22
CA ALA A 126 -2.22 -0.67 -16.65
C ALA A 126 -3.21 -1.24 -17.68
N GLN A 127 -3.92 -0.35 -18.41
CA GLN A 127 -4.84 -0.74 -19.47
C GLN A 127 -4.15 -1.58 -20.56
N GLN A 128 -3.01 -1.11 -21.07
CA GLN A 128 -2.28 -1.82 -22.13
C GLN A 128 -1.84 -3.21 -21.69
N ILE A 129 -1.24 -3.32 -20.51
CA ILE A 129 -0.75 -4.59 -19.96
C ILE A 129 -1.91 -5.57 -19.75
N LEU A 130 -3.07 -5.11 -19.27
CA LEU A 130 -4.21 -5.96 -18.97
C LEU A 130 -5.00 -6.39 -20.22
N THR A 131 -5.06 -5.54 -21.26
CA THR A 131 -5.92 -5.81 -22.43
C THR A 131 -5.18 -6.27 -23.68
N ALA A 132 -3.90 -5.87 -23.83
CA ALA A 132 -3.09 -6.15 -25.00
C ALA A 132 -1.63 -6.48 -24.64
N PRO A 133 -1.38 -7.49 -23.76
CA PRO A 133 -0.03 -7.90 -23.38
C PRO A 133 0.73 -8.44 -24.59
N ARG A 134 2.00 -8.05 -24.73
CA ARG A 134 2.85 -8.44 -25.86
C ARG A 134 3.80 -9.57 -25.52
N HIS A 135 4.34 -9.57 -24.28
CA HIS A 135 5.32 -10.57 -23.87
C HIS A 135 4.63 -11.90 -23.51
N PRO A 136 5.12 -13.06 -23.97
CA PRO A 136 4.50 -14.37 -23.69
C PRO A 136 4.32 -14.66 -22.20
N TYR A 137 5.27 -14.24 -21.36
CA TYR A 137 5.17 -14.40 -19.92
C TYR A 137 4.00 -13.58 -19.33
N THR A 138 3.81 -12.34 -19.77
CA THR A 138 2.69 -11.49 -19.33
C THR A 138 1.36 -12.12 -19.73
N GLN A 139 1.26 -12.64 -20.96
CA GLN A 139 0.07 -13.34 -21.46
C GLN A 139 -0.26 -14.56 -20.59
N ALA A 140 0.75 -15.39 -20.30
CA ALA A 140 0.58 -16.57 -19.44
C ALA A 140 0.17 -16.19 -18.01
N LEU A 141 0.78 -15.11 -17.46
CA LEU A 141 0.47 -14.62 -16.13
C LEU A 141 -0.99 -14.15 -16.03
N LEU A 142 -1.46 -13.37 -17.00
CA LEU A 142 -2.84 -12.89 -17.06
C LEU A 142 -3.85 -14.03 -17.31
N ALA A 143 -3.48 -15.03 -18.10
CA ALA A 143 -4.34 -16.19 -18.35
C ALA A 143 -4.52 -17.07 -17.09
N SER A 144 -3.63 -16.99 -16.12
CA SER A 144 -3.73 -17.72 -14.86
C SER A 144 -4.65 -17.07 -13.83
N VAL A 145 -5.05 -15.82 -14.05
CA VAL A 145 -5.99 -15.12 -13.16
C VAL A 145 -7.41 -15.62 -13.45
N PRO A 146 -8.13 -16.14 -12.45
CA PRO A 146 -9.52 -16.51 -12.63
C PRO A 146 -10.33 -15.30 -13.11
N ARG A 147 -10.97 -15.40 -14.26
CA ARG A 147 -11.93 -14.38 -14.71
C ARG A 147 -13.14 -14.47 -13.80
N ILE A 148 -13.33 -13.46 -12.96
CA ILE A 148 -14.62 -13.25 -12.32
C ILE A 148 -15.49 -12.68 -13.43
N ASP A 149 -16.29 -13.56 -14.07
CA ASP A 149 -17.33 -13.14 -15.01
C ASP A 149 -18.24 -12.17 -14.24
N ARG A 150 -18.20 -10.90 -14.64
CA ARG A 150 -19.19 -9.93 -14.19
C ARG A 150 -20.51 -10.33 -14.85
N ALA A 151 -21.38 -10.99 -14.06
CA ALA A 151 -22.78 -11.15 -14.39
C ALA A 151 -23.47 -9.78 -14.39
#